data_ef107dc6bf5b2ae31ad19a7909f9a11e
#
_entry.id   ef107dc6bf5b2ae31ad19a7909f9a11e
#
_cell.length_a   1.000
_cell.length_b   1.000
_cell.length_c   1.000
_cell.angle_alpha   90.00
_cell.angle_beta   90.00
_cell.angle_gamma   90.00
#
_symmetry.space_group_name_H-M   'P 1'
#
loop_
_entity.id
_entity.type
_entity.pdbx_description
1 polymer ?
#
loop_
_entity_poly.entity_id
_entity_poly.type
_entity_poly.pdbx_seq_one_letter_code
_entity_poly.pdbx_strand_id
1 'polypeptide(L)'
;SGGSFSVPVGAGSTLLDVGHSFPNYHSGEPYTNAAWVETQSAGAMTWSTEAFIVNENANALRWGTTYSYWFTSNGEPTAGTATLGLFRPGNPGDQQVALMVPGDPSGSGAVITSYCDANPNSTALAGDITASSVDQSARTMEIEASNLPVNANGFFISSLDQGFVAGAGGSGGNLCLGGSIGRGVAGGIKTADSTGRFAGTVNLDAIPTGNGSSSAMTGQTWYFQAWHRDSLIPGLTTSNFTDGVSVLFF
;
A
#
# COMPACT_ATOMS: atom_id res chain seq x y z
N SER A 1 8.28 -12.34 -33.46
CA SER A 1 7.58 -11.09 -33.10
C SER A 1 6.44 -11.38 -32.12
N GLY A 2 6.25 -10.48 -31.14
CA GLY A 2 5.18 -10.56 -30.17
C GLY A 2 3.97 -9.71 -30.58
N GLY A 3 2.77 -10.23 -30.36
CA GLY A 3 1.50 -9.55 -30.66
C GLY A 3 0.67 -9.22 -29.42
N SER A 4 0.98 -9.86 -28.29
CA SER A 4 0.37 -9.55 -27.00
C SER A 4 1.34 -9.80 -25.85
N PHE A 5 1.13 -9.09 -24.74
CA PHE A 5 1.81 -9.34 -23.48
C PHE A 5 0.77 -9.35 -22.37
N SER A 6 0.70 -10.44 -21.62
CA SER A 6 -0.29 -10.65 -20.57
C SER A 6 0.40 -10.96 -19.25
N VAL A 7 0.07 -10.20 -18.23
CA VAL A 7 0.55 -10.39 -16.85
C VAL A 7 -0.61 -10.85 -16.00
N PRO A 8 -0.53 -12.02 -15.34
CA PRO A 8 -1.56 -12.44 -14.39
C PRO A 8 -1.61 -11.45 -13.21
N VAL A 9 -2.80 -11.21 -12.70
CA VAL A 9 -3.03 -10.40 -11.51
C VAL A 9 -3.92 -11.18 -10.54
N GLY A 10 -3.65 -11.07 -9.26
CA GLY A 10 -4.43 -11.74 -8.21
C GLY A 10 -5.90 -11.33 -8.25
N ALA A 11 -6.76 -12.24 -7.79
CA ALA A 11 -8.19 -11.96 -7.69
C ALA A 11 -8.43 -10.75 -6.77
N GLY A 12 -9.26 -9.80 -7.21
CA GLY A 12 -9.51 -8.58 -6.44
C GLY A 12 -8.45 -7.48 -6.57
N SER A 13 -7.36 -7.71 -7.32
CA SER A 13 -6.37 -6.65 -7.57
C SER A 13 -6.97 -5.46 -8.30
N THR A 14 -6.70 -4.27 -7.79
CA THR A 14 -6.96 -3.00 -8.47
C THR A 14 -5.69 -2.55 -9.17
N LEU A 15 -5.80 -2.20 -10.45
CA LEU A 15 -4.71 -1.67 -11.24
C LEU A 15 -4.94 -0.18 -11.51
N LEU A 16 -3.90 0.64 -11.29
CA LEU A 16 -3.87 2.07 -11.55
C LEU A 16 -2.69 2.39 -12.48
N ASP A 17 -2.72 3.55 -13.13
CA ASP A 17 -1.64 4.06 -13.98
C ASP A 17 -1.17 3.03 -15.03
N VAL A 18 -2.13 2.31 -15.61
CA VAL A 18 -1.84 1.34 -16.67
C VAL A 18 -1.35 2.07 -17.90
N GLY A 19 -0.26 1.57 -18.48
CA GLY A 19 0.27 2.18 -19.69
C GLY A 19 1.29 1.31 -20.42
N HIS A 20 1.73 1.80 -21.57
CA HIS A 20 2.75 1.18 -22.38
C HIS A 20 3.50 2.22 -23.23
N SER A 21 4.68 1.84 -23.68
CA SER A 21 5.48 2.62 -24.63
C SER A 21 6.11 1.70 -25.67
N PHE A 22 6.18 2.19 -26.88
CA PHE A 22 6.77 1.51 -28.03
C PHE A 22 7.53 2.51 -28.91
N PRO A 23 8.48 2.05 -29.75
CA PRO A 23 9.19 2.93 -30.66
C PRO A 23 8.25 3.49 -31.73
N ASN A 24 8.26 4.80 -31.94
CA ASN A 24 7.62 5.43 -33.09
C ASN A 24 8.47 5.15 -34.34
N TYR A 25 7.84 4.59 -35.36
CA TYR A 25 8.46 4.21 -36.62
C TYR A 25 9.53 3.11 -36.52
N HIS A 26 9.16 1.95 -36.96
CA HIS A 26 10.09 0.89 -37.28
C HIS A 26 10.84 1.30 -38.54
N SER A 27 12.12 1.56 -38.40
CA SER A 27 13.03 2.12 -39.41
C SER A 27 12.82 1.53 -40.81
N GLY A 28 12.23 2.29 -41.72
CA GLY A 28 12.07 1.93 -43.14
C GLY A 28 11.04 0.81 -43.43
N GLU A 29 10.30 0.33 -42.45
CA GLU A 29 9.35 -0.75 -42.60
C GLU A 29 7.90 -0.23 -42.69
N PRO A 30 6.98 -0.93 -43.36
CA PRO A 30 5.60 -0.50 -43.56
C PRO A 30 4.70 -0.71 -42.34
N TYR A 31 5.26 -0.82 -41.15
CA TYR A 31 4.51 -1.12 -39.93
C TYR A 31 3.75 0.10 -39.40
N THR A 32 2.58 -0.15 -38.85
CA THR A 32 1.77 0.91 -38.24
C THR A 32 2.33 1.32 -36.88
N ASN A 33 2.00 2.54 -36.46
CA ASN A 33 2.26 3.06 -35.11
C ASN A 33 0.98 3.05 -34.26
N ALA A 34 0.03 2.17 -34.56
CA ALA A 34 -1.19 2.05 -33.78
C ALA A 34 -0.84 1.64 -32.33
N ALA A 35 -1.42 2.31 -31.36
CA ALA A 35 -1.25 1.97 -29.95
C ALA A 35 -1.78 0.57 -29.67
N TRP A 36 -1.15 -0.14 -28.77
CA TRP A 36 -1.67 -1.40 -28.26
C TRP A 36 -2.94 -1.15 -27.43
N VAL A 37 -3.85 -2.11 -27.47
CA VAL A 37 -5.08 -2.08 -26.68
C VAL A 37 -4.78 -2.65 -25.31
N GLU A 38 -5.22 -1.93 -24.28
CA GLU A 38 -5.11 -2.32 -22.89
C GLU A 38 -6.43 -2.98 -22.46
N THR A 39 -6.34 -4.21 -21.97
CA THR A 39 -7.52 -4.98 -21.53
C THR A 39 -7.27 -5.57 -20.16
N GLN A 40 -8.04 -5.16 -19.17
CA GLN A 40 -8.07 -5.78 -17.86
C GLN A 40 -9.19 -6.79 -17.78
N SER A 41 -8.87 -7.99 -17.33
CA SER A 41 -9.81 -9.06 -17.01
C SER A 41 -9.74 -9.41 -15.52
N ALA A 42 -10.62 -10.29 -15.04
CA ALA A 42 -10.63 -10.71 -13.62
C ALA A 42 -9.34 -11.41 -13.13
N GLY A 43 -8.41 -11.76 -14.01
CA GLY A 43 -7.18 -12.47 -13.62
C GLY A 43 -5.94 -12.06 -14.40
N ALA A 44 -6.04 -11.06 -15.28
CA ALA A 44 -4.90 -10.61 -16.05
C ALA A 44 -5.04 -9.18 -16.57
N MET A 45 -3.89 -8.50 -16.71
CA MET A 45 -3.73 -7.30 -17.51
C MET A 45 -3.04 -7.66 -18.82
N THR A 46 -3.63 -7.29 -19.94
CA THR A 46 -3.15 -7.66 -21.28
C THR A 46 -3.02 -6.41 -22.17
N TRP A 47 -1.89 -6.30 -22.82
CA TRP A 47 -1.65 -5.36 -23.92
C TRP A 47 -1.59 -6.16 -25.22
N SER A 48 -2.25 -5.70 -26.27
CA SER A 48 -2.24 -6.40 -27.54
C SER A 48 -2.35 -5.46 -28.74
N THR A 49 -1.71 -5.83 -29.83
CA THR A 49 -1.92 -5.21 -31.15
C THR A 49 -2.97 -5.97 -31.96
N GLU A 50 -3.31 -5.46 -33.14
CA GLU A 50 -4.17 -6.19 -34.07
C GLU A 50 -3.59 -7.58 -34.41
N ALA A 51 -4.45 -8.55 -34.57
CA ALA A 51 -4.01 -9.92 -34.95
C ALA A 51 -3.37 -9.94 -36.33
N PHE A 52 -2.36 -10.79 -36.52
CA PHE A 52 -1.64 -10.95 -37.81
C PHE A 52 -2.56 -11.18 -39.00
N ILE A 53 -3.62 -11.96 -38.82
CA ILE A 53 -4.62 -12.25 -39.86
C ILE A 53 -5.42 -11.02 -40.29
N VAL A 54 -5.54 -10.01 -39.42
CA VAL A 54 -6.25 -8.76 -39.68
C VAL A 54 -5.32 -7.73 -40.31
N ASN A 55 -4.10 -7.61 -39.79
CA ASN A 55 -3.12 -6.66 -40.27
C ASN A 55 -1.69 -7.21 -40.05
N GLU A 56 -1.09 -7.71 -41.11
CA GLU A 56 0.30 -8.22 -41.06
C GLU A 56 1.35 -7.13 -40.76
N ASN A 57 0.98 -5.87 -40.95
CA ASN A 57 1.80 -4.70 -40.66
C ASN A 57 1.42 -4.00 -39.34
N ALA A 58 0.66 -4.67 -38.46
CA ALA A 58 0.36 -4.13 -37.14
C ALA A 58 1.63 -3.85 -36.33
N ASN A 59 1.50 -2.95 -35.34
CA ASN A 59 2.58 -2.56 -34.43
C ASN A 59 2.95 -3.70 -33.46
N ALA A 60 3.56 -4.75 -33.97
CA ALA A 60 4.02 -5.89 -33.18
C ALA A 60 5.42 -5.66 -32.60
N LEU A 61 5.72 -6.24 -31.43
CA LEU A 61 7.06 -6.31 -30.88
C LEU A 61 7.96 -7.08 -31.84
N ARG A 62 8.86 -6.39 -32.51
CA ARG A 62 9.71 -6.95 -33.57
C ARG A 62 11.17 -7.02 -33.11
N TRP A 63 11.99 -7.67 -33.91
CA TRP A 63 13.42 -7.78 -33.70
C TRP A 63 14.07 -6.37 -33.60
N GLY A 64 14.91 -6.20 -32.58
CA GLY A 64 15.63 -4.93 -32.37
C GLY A 64 14.78 -3.81 -31.77
N THR A 65 13.54 -4.07 -31.35
CA THR A 65 12.67 -3.10 -30.68
C THR A 65 12.47 -3.43 -29.21
N THR A 66 12.22 -2.38 -28.40
CA THR A 66 11.90 -2.52 -26.98
C THR A 66 10.53 -1.91 -26.72
N TYR A 67 9.69 -2.65 -26.00
CA TYR A 67 8.39 -2.20 -25.51
C TYR A 67 8.43 -2.19 -23.99
N SER A 68 7.83 -1.18 -23.40
CA SER A 68 7.68 -1.07 -21.95
C SER A 68 6.21 -1.13 -21.57
N TYR A 69 5.90 -1.84 -20.50
CA TYR A 69 4.55 -1.95 -19.96
C TYR A 69 4.62 -1.67 -18.47
N TRP A 70 3.63 -0.96 -17.93
CA TRP A 70 3.58 -0.65 -16.50
C TRP A 70 2.16 -0.56 -15.99
N PHE A 71 2.02 -0.73 -14.71
CA PHE A 71 0.84 -0.44 -13.90
C PHE A 71 1.25 -0.35 -12.43
N THR A 72 0.40 0.24 -11.60
CA THR A 72 0.46 0.16 -10.13
C THR A 72 -0.61 -0.82 -9.66
N SER A 73 -0.29 -1.68 -8.70
CA SER A 73 -1.22 -2.66 -8.12
C SER A 73 -1.18 -2.61 -6.60
N ASN A 74 -2.34 -2.90 -5.98
CA ASN A 74 -2.47 -3.13 -4.55
C ASN A 74 -2.10 -4.57 -4.12
N GLY A 75 -1.87 -5.49 -5.08
CA GLY A 75 -1.42 -6.85 -4.79
C GLY A 75 0.09 -6.90 -4.52
N GLU A 76 0.51 -7.59 -3.47
CA GLU A 76 1.93 -7.81 -3.18
C GLU A 76 2.61 -8.59 -4.30
N PRO A 77 3.90 -8.28 -4.64
CA PRO A 77 4.63 -9.04 -5.64
C PRO A 77 4.76 -10.51 -5.25
N THR A 78 4.28 -11.41 -6.09
CA THR A 78 4.42 -12.85 -5.94
C THR A 78 5.04 -13.47 -7.20
N ALA A 79 5.68 -14.63 -7.08
CA ALA A 79 6.23 -15.33 -8.22
C ALA A 79 5.11 -15.76 -9.18
N GLY A 80 5.26 -15.47 -10.45
CA GLY A 80 4.28 -15.79 -11.47
C GLY A 80 4.89 -15.89 -12.86
N THR A 81 4.03 -16.01 -13.85
CA THR A 81 4.45 -16.20 -15.24
C THR A 81 3.62 -15.34 -16.16
N ALA A 82 4.24 -14.36 -16.83
CA ALA A 82 3.61 -13.62 -17.90
C ALA A 82 3.68 -14.38 -19.22
N THR A 83 2.79 -14.06 -20.12
CA THR A 83 2.69 -14.68 -21.44
C THR A 83 2.95 -13.66 -22.54
N LEU A 84 3.93 -13.90 -23.39
CA LEU A 84 4.17 -13.18 -24.63
C LEU A 84 3.52 -13.98 -25.78
N GLY A 85 2.37 -13.54 -26.25
CA GLY A 85 1.70 -14.15 -27.41
C GLY A 85 2.42 -13.80 -28.70
N LEU A 86 2.63 -14.81 -29.58
CA LEU A 86 3.30 -14.58 -30.85
C LEU A 86 2.39 -13.86 -31.83
N PHE A 87 2.94 -12.86 -32.53
CA PHE A 87 2.21 -12.10 -33.55
C PHE A 87 1.92 -12.95 -34.79
N ARG A 88 2.96 -13.65 -35.31
CA ARG A 88 2.76 -14.65 -36.36
C ARG A 88 2.43 -15.99 -35.75
N PRO A 89 1.41 -16.70 -36.25
CA PRO A 89 1.12 -18.06 -35.79
C PRO A 89 2.36 -18.94 -35.81
N GLY A 90 2.58 -19.69 -34.74
CA GLY A 90 3.74 -20.57 -34.57
C GLY A 90 3.40 -21.70 -33.59
N ASN A 91 4.37 -22.58 -33.36
CA ASN A 91 4.27 -23.62 -32.35
C ASN A 91 5.58 -23.63 -31.51
N PRO A 92 5.52 -23.31 -30.20
CA PRO A 92 4.33 -22.87 -29.45
C PRO A 92 3.80 -21.50 -29.94
N GLY A 93 2.52 -21.22 -29.67
CA GLY A 93 1.85 -19.95 -30.01
C GLY A 93 2.19 -18.81 -29.07
N ASP A 94 2.91 -19.07 -28.00
CA ASP A 94 3.32 -18.09 -26.99
C ASP A 94 4.67 -18.44 -26.36
N GLN A 95 5.20 -17.51 -25.58
CA GLN A 95 6.39 -17.69 -24.75
C GLN A 95 6.07 -17.29 -23.31
N GLN A 96 6.50 -18.11 -22.38
CA GLN A 96 6.31 -17.90 -20.96
C GLN A 96 7.53 -17.17 -20.36
N VAL A 97 7.29 -16.15 -19.53
CA VAL A 97 8.31 -15.34 -18.87
C VAL A 97 8.07 -15.36 -17.37
N ALA A 98 8.97 -15.95 -16.61
CA ALA A 98 8.89 -15.91 -15.14
C ALA A 98 9.24 -14.50 -14.64
N LEU A 99 8.39 -13.92 -13.83
CA LEU A 99 8.59 -12.61 -13.19
C LEU A 99 7.75 -12.51 -11.90
N MET A 100 7.95 -11.40 -11.18
CA MET A 100 7.05 -11.05 -10.08
C MET A 100 5.78 -10.43 -10.65
N VAL A 101 4.63 -10.94 -10.24
CA VAL A 101 3.30 -10.47 -10.64
C VAL A 101 2.52 -10.00 -9.42
N PRO A 102 1.49 -9.17 -9.56
CA PRO A 102 0.61 -8.85 -8.45
C PRO A 102 -0.09 -10.11 -7.93
N GLY A 103 0.11 -10.43 -6.67
CA GLY A 103 -0.63 -11.47 -5.97
C GLY A 103 -2.07 -11.05 -5.67
N ASP A 104 -2.80 -11.95 -5.02
CA ASP A 104 -4.13 -11.65 -4.50
C ASP A 104 -3.99 -10.61 -3.37
N PRO A 105 -4.67 -9.47 -3.43
CA PRO A 105 -4.67 -8.49 -2.34
C PRO A 105 -5.45 -8.96 -1.10
N SER A 106 -5.85 -10.23 -1.06
CA SER A 106 -6.48 -10.85 0.12
C SER A 106 -5.53 -10.81 1.31
N GLY A 107 -5.40 -9.66 1.91
CA GLY A 107 -4.56 -9.39 3.07
C GLY A 107 -4.28 -7.92 3.32
N SER A 108 -4.12 -7.09 2.29
CA SER A 108 -3.92 -5.67 2.52
C SER A 108 -4.51 -4.81 1.41
N GLY A 109 -5.73 -4.36 1.57
CA GLY A 109 -6.26 -3.23 0.79
C GLY A 109 -5.51 -1.93 1.14
N ALA A 110 -4.23 -2.03 1.53
CA ALA A 110 -3.43 -0.89 1.94
C ALA A 110 -1.92 -1.18 1.88
N VAL A 111 -1.12 -0.17 1.60
CA VAL A 111 0.33 -0.16 1.87
C VAL A 111 0.57 0.47 3.23
N ILE A 112 1.25 -0.27 4.10
CA ILE A 112 1.56 0.13 5.47
C ILE A 112 3.06 0.41 5.56
N THR A 113 3.41 1.60 6.07
CA THR A 113 4.82 2.01 6.20
C THR A 113 5.03 2.70 7.55
N SER A 114 6.03 2.24 8.31
CA SER A 114 6.48 2.94 9.52
C SER A 114 7.23 4.21 9.15
N TYR A 115 7.03 5.26 9.91
CA TYR A 115 7.73 6.54 9.76
C TYR A 115 7.91 7.20 11.14
N CYS A 116 8.80 8.17 11.25
CA CYS A 116 9.06 8.90 12.48
C CYS A 116 9.55 8.02 13.64
N ASP A 117 10.67 8.35 14.21
CA ASP A 117 11.28 7.58 15.31
C ASP A 117 10.69 7.99 16.64
N ALA A 118 10.32 6.99 17.46
CA ALA A 118 9.90 7.20 18.83
C ALA A 118 11.11 7.42 19.77
N ASN A 119 10.93 8.24 20.78
CA ASN A 119 11.90 8.34 21.86
C ASN A 119 11.74 7.15 22.84
N PRO A 120 12.82 6.67 23.47
CA PRO A 120 12.73 5.67 24.52
C PRO A 120 11.78 6.09 25.64
N ASN A 121 10.96 5.17 26.12
CA ASN A 121 10.11 5.35 27.30
C ASN A 121 10.75 4.82 28.58
N SER A 122 10.05 4.76 29.69
CA SER A 122 10.56 4.29 30.99
C SER A 122 11.03 2.83 31.02
N THR A 123 10.72 2.04 29.99
CA THR A 123 11.26 0.68 29.81
C THR A 123 12.62 0.67 29.10
N ALA A 124 13.14 1.82 28.73
CA ALA A 124 14.31 2.05 27.87
C ALA A 124 14.13 1.55 26.41
N LEU A 125 12.91 1.20 26.00
CA LEU A 125 12.55 0.86 24.63
C LEU A 125 11.79 2.02 23.98
N ALA A 126 11.94 2.18 22.67
CA ALA A 126 11.04 3.02 21.88
C ALA A 126 9.68 2.32 21.73
N GLY A 127 8.60 3.04 21.95
CA GLY A 127 7.25 2.53 21.68
C GLY A 127 7.07 2.36 20.19
N ASP A 128 6.44 1.25 19.77
CA ASP A 128 6.21 0.87 18.38
C ASP A 128 4.71 0.79 18.08
N ILE A 129 4.31 1.15 16.85
CA ILE A 129 2.95 1.00 16.37
C ILE A 129 2.92 0.23 15.06
N THR A 130 2.03 -0.73 14.96
CA THR A 130 1.79 -1.51 13.74
C THR A 130 0.34 -1.45 13.33
N ALA A 131 0.08 -1.48 12.03
CA ALA A 131 -1.22 -1.72 11.43
C ALA A 131 -1.17 -3.03 10.66
N SER A 132 -2.27 -3.76 10.64
CA SER A 132 -2.36 -5.07 9.97
C SER A 132 -3.81 -5.41 9.62
N SER A 133 -4.02 -6.53 8.93
CA SER A 133 -5.35 -7.11 8.68
C SER A 133 -6.35 -6.08 8.14
N VAL A 134 -5.96 -5.31 7.12
CA VAL A 134 -6.88 -4.37 6.47
C VAL A 134 -7.91 -5.16 5.68
N ASP A 135 -9.15 -5.16 6.14
CA ASP A 135 -10.29 -5.78 5.47
C ASP A 135 -11.18 -4.70 4.83
N GLN A 136 -11.07 -4.56 3.52
CA GLN A 136 -11.87 -3.59 2.76
C GLN A 136 -13.34 -3.99 2.67
N SER A 137 -13.67 -5.27 2.79
CA SER A 137 -15.06 -5.74 2.75
C SER A 137 -15.77 -5.50 4.08
N ALA A 138 -15.11 -5.75 5.19
CA ALA A 138 -15.60 -5.45 6.53
C ALA A 138 -15.36 -4.00 6.96
N ARG A 139 -14.60 -3.24 6.17
CA ARG A 139 -14.19 -1.86 6.46
C ARG A 139 -13.50 -1.73 7.82
N THR A 140 -12.56 -2.64 8.10
CA THR A 140 -11.82 -2.69 9.36
C THR A 140 -10.32 -2.83 9.15
N MET A 141 -9.55 -2.45 10.16
CA MET A 141 -8.09 -2.61 10.22
C MET A 141 -7.69 -2.86 11.67
N GLU A 142 -6.78 -3.78 11.92
CA GLU A 142 -6.18 -3.96 13.24
C GLU A 142 -5.01 -3.01 13.44
N ILE A 143 -4.90 -2.46 14.66
CA ILE A 143 -3.81 -1.58 15.07
C ILE A 143 -3.31 -2.01 16.47
N GLU A 144 -1.98 -2.08 16.62
CA GLU A 144 -1.35 -2.46 17.88
C GLU A 144 -0.24 -1.47 18.24
N ALA A 145 -0.16 -1.10 19.51
CA ALA A 145 1.00 -0.44 20.10
C ALA A 145 1.73 -1.39 21.04
N SER A 146 3.06 -1.41 20.97
CA SER A 146 3.93 -2.32 21.72
C SER A 146 5.15 -1.61 22.31
N ASN A 147 5.95 -2.35 23.10
CA ASN A 147 7.09 -1.82 23.84
C ASN A 147 6.72 -0.70 24.84
N LEU A 148 5.50 -0.74 25.37
CA LEU A 148 4.98 0.25 26.31
C LEU A 148 5.24 -0.16 27.76
N PRO A 149 5.24 0.77 28.72
CA PRO A 149 5.23 0.43 30.12
C PRO A 149 3.99 -0.42 30.49
N VAL A 150 4.18 -1.49 31.21
CA VAL A 150 3.10 -2.37 31.66
C VAL A 150 2.06 -1.59 32.47
N ASN A 151 0.77 -1.85 32.22
CA ASN A 151 -0.35 -1.14 32.81
C ASN A 151 -0.45 0.35 32.46
N ALA A 152 0.34 0.86 31.50
CA ALA A 152 0.21 2.23 31.04
C ALA A 152 -1.12 2.43 30.30
N ASN A 153 -1.86 3.47 30.64
CA ASN A 153 -3.01 3.89 29.89
C ASN A 153 -2.57 4.65 28.61
N GLY A 154 -3.22 4.38 27.50
CA GLY A 154 -2.96 5.04 26.23
C GLY A 154 -4.15 5.04 25.29
N PHE A 155 -4.00 5.63 24.12
CA PHE A 155 -5.00 5.62 23.06
C PHE A 155 -4.33 5.88 21.73
N PHE A 156 -4.97 5.43 20.66
CA PHE A 156 -4.54 5.75 19.31
C PHE A 156 -5.08 7.08 18.84
N ILE A 157 -4.28 7.77 18.05
CA ILE A 157 -4.59 9.03 17.38
C ILE A 157 -4.41 8.87 15.87
N SER A 158 -5.11 9.65 15.09
CA SER A 158 -5.13 9.62 13.63
C SER A 158 -5.11 11.00 13.00
N SER A 159 -4.58 11.10 11.79
CA SER A 159 -4.66 12.30 10.96
C SER A 159 -4.52 11.95 9.48
N LEU A 160 -4.90 12.89 8.62
CA LEU A 160 -4.59 12.88 7.18
C LEU A 160 -3.26 13.57 6.86
N ASP A 161 -2.65 14.22 7.86
CA ASP A 161 -1.43 14.98 7.68
C ASP A 161 -0.31 14.46 8.58
N GLN A 162 0.88 14.33 8.02
CA GLN A 162 2.11 14.17 8.81
C GLN A 162 2.48 15.47 9.50
N GLY A 163 3.15 15.37 10.64
CA GLY A 163 3.73 16.49 11.37
C GLY A 163 4.93 16.05 12.18
N PHE A 164 5.57 16.98 12.86
CA PHE A 164 6.61 16.69 13.84
C PHE A 164 6.66 17.77 14.91
N VAL A 165 6.36 17.37 16.15
CA VAL A 165 6.49 18.24 17.32
C VAL A 165 7.20 17.48 18.42
N ALA A 166 8.45 17.81 18.68
CA ALA A 166 9.21 17.24 19.78
C ALA A 166 8.65 17.67 21.13
N GLY A 167 8.46 16.74 22.06
CA GLY A 167 7.99 17.02 23.40
C GLY A 167 6.58 17.61 23.48
N ALA A 168 5.70 17.24 22.56
CA ALA A 168 4.34 17.78 22.45
C ALA A 168 3.56 17.68 23.77
N GLY A 169 3.06 18.80 24.27
CA GLY A 169 2.31 18.88 25.53
C GLY A 169 3.12 18.51 26.79
N GLY A 170 4.44 18.62 26.75
CA GLY A 170 5.33 18.24 27.85
C GLY A 170 5.60 16.73 27.91
N SER A 171 5.32 16.01 26.82
CA SER A 171 5.65 14.59 26.65
C SER A 171 7.16 14.37 26.49
N GLY A 172 7.65 13.19 26.87
CA GLY A 172 9.00 12.74 26.53
C GLY A 172 9.19 12.32 25.09
N GLY A 173 8.11 12.17 24.32
CA GLY A 173 8.11 11.67 22.95
C GLY A 173 7.83 12.72 21.88
N ASN A 174 7.84 12.27 20.63
CA ASN A 174 7.58 13.08 19.44
C ASN A 174 6.16 12.83 18.92
N LEU A 175 5.38 13.89 18.73
CA LEU A 175 4.12 13.81 18.00
C LEU A 175 4.41 13.93 16.50
N CYS A 176 4.07 12.89 15.75
CA CYS A 176 4.37 12.76 14.32
C CYS A 176 3.16 12.97 13.41
N LEU A 177 2.06 13.41 13.97
CA LEU A 177 0.83 13.78 13.25
C LEU A 177 0.70 15.31 13.19
N GLY A 178 0.14 15.80 12.09
CA GLY A 178 -0.18 17.20 11.86
C GLY A 178 -1.67 17.44 11.68
N GLY A 179 -2.05 18.66 11.28
CA GLY A 179 -3.40 19.00 10.89
C GLY A 179 -4.46 18.72 11.95
N SER A 180 -5.56 18.10 11.52
CA SER A 180 -6.74 17.81 12.36
C SER A 180 -6.62 16.43 13.00
N ILE A 181 -6.05 16.37 14.19
CA ILE A 181 -5.76 15.12 14.90
C ILE A 181 -7.01 14.58 15.61
N GLY A 182 -7.41 13.37 15.21
CA GLY A 182 -8.45 12.58 15.87
C GLY A 182 -7.91 11.81 17.07
N ARG A 183 -8.79 11.56 18.05
CA ARG A 183 -8.46 10.81 19.27
C ARG A 183 -9.45 9.67 19.49
N GLY A 184 -9.02 8.65 20.22
CA GLY A 184 -9.89 7.52 20.54
C GLY A 184 -10.15 6.56 19.39
N VAL A 185 -9.22 6.52 18.43
CA VAL A 185 -9.20 5.52 17.37
C VAL A 185 -9.25 4.13 18.00
N ALA A 186 -9.97 3.20 17.38
CA ALA A 186 -10.14 1.82 17.85
C ALA A 186 -10.71 1.70 19.28
N GLY A 187 -11.60 2.60 19.70
CA GLY A 187 -12.40 2.44 20.93
C GLY A 187 -11.88 3.15 22.19
N GLY A 188 -11.17 4.24 22.05
CA GLY A 188 -10.84 5.12 23.18
C GLY A 188 -9.63 4.68 24.01
N ILE A 189 -9.70 4.92 25.35
CA ILE A 189 -8.58 4.63 26.25
C ILE A 189 -8.41 3.12 26.43
N LYS A 190 -7.17 2.68 26.35
CA LYS A 190 -6.74 1.28 26.52
C LYS A 190 -5.67 1.22 27.60
N THR A 191 -5.44 0.02 28.14
CA THR A 191 -4.38 -0.24 29.12
C THR A 191 -3.42 -1.29 28.56
N ALA A 192 -2.14 -1.01 28.59
CA ALA A 192 -1.11 -1.94 28.17
C ALA A 192 -1.14 -3.19 29.08
N ASP A 193 -1.10 -4.35 28.47
CA ASP A 193 -1.10 -5.65 29.14
C ASP A 193 0.25 -5.96 29.83
N SER A 194 0.38 -7.19 30.35
CA SER A 194 1.61 -7.66 30.98
C SER A 194 2.83 -7.78 30.04
N THR A 195 2.61 -7.67 28.74
CA THR A 195 3.65 -7.66 27.70
C THR A 195 3.95 -6.25 27.16
N GLY A 196 3.31 -5.21 27.73
CA GLY A 196 3.46 -3.84 27.30
C GLY A 196 2.78 -3.52 25.97
N ARG A 197 1.59 -4.11 25.72
CA ARG A 197 0.85 -3.93 24.45
C ARG A 197 -0.61 -3.54 24.69
N PHE A 198 -1.16 -2.79 23.77
CA PHE A 198 -2.60 -2.66 23.60
C PHE A 198 -2.94 -2.61 22.10
N ALA A 199 -4.08 -3.17 21.74
CA ALA A 199 -4.54 -3.25 20.36
C ALA A 199 -6.02 -2.90 20.22
N GLY A 200 -6.48 -2.77 18.99
CA GLY A 200 -7.90 -2.60 18.68
C GLY A 200 -8.18 -2.50 17.20
N THR A 201 -9.45 -2.62 16.88
CA THR A 201 -9.97 -2.59 15.51
C THR A 201 -10.39 -1.17 15.16
N VAL A 202 -9.85 -0.63 14.07
CA VAL A 202 -10.23 0.66 13.49
C VAL A 202 -11.40 0.45 12.55
N ASN A 203 -12.47 1.24 12.71
CA ASN A 203 -13.55 1.31 11.74
C ASN A 203 -13.13 2.28 10.61
N LEU A 204 -12.93 1.76 9.40
CA LEU A 204 -12.49 2.53 8.23
C LEU A 204 -13.58 3.45 7.67
N ASP A 205 -14.83 3.26 8.05
CA ASP A 205 -15.92 4.17 7.67
C ASP A 205 -16.05 5.39 8.59
N ALA A 206 -15.37 5.36 9.75
CA ALA A 206 -15.48 6.40 10.76
C ALA A 206 -14.17 6.58 11.54
N ILE A 207 -13.07 6.85 10.86
CA ILE A 207 -11.79 7.16 11.51
C ILE A 207 -11.90 8.54 12.16
N PRO A 208 -11.61 8.68 13.46
CA PRO A 208 -11.66 9.96 14.15
C PRO A 208 -10.73 11.01 13.52
N THR A 209 -11.20 12.25 13.48
CA THR A 209 -10.43 13.46 13.14
C THR A 209 -10.62 14.49 14.23
N GLY A 210 -9.90 15.61 14.21
CA GLY A 210 -10.10 16.69 15.17
C GLY A 210 -11.49 17.34 15.13
N ASN A 211 -12.25 17.14 14.05
CA ASN A 211 -13.56 17.76 13.80
C ASN A 211 -14.68 16.72 13.57
N GLY A 212 -14.53 15.50 14.08
CA GLY A 212 -15.50 14.42 13.92
C GLY A 212 -14.85 13.13 13.43
N SER A 213 -15.38 12.53 12.37
CA SER A 213 -14.82 11.32 11.74
C SER A 213 -14.90 11.40 10.23
N SER A 214 -14.05 10.65 9.55
CA SER A 214 -14.02 10.53 8.09
C SER A 214 -13.80 9.08 7.69
N SER A 215 -14.37 8.68 6.54
CA SER A 215 -14.14 7.37 5.96
C SER A 215 -12.79 7.34 5.24
N ALA A 216 -12.08 6.22 5.33
CA ALA A 216 -10.92 5.95 4.50
C ALA A 216 -11.33 5.72 3.04
N MET A 217 -10.71 6.43 2.12
CA MET A 217 -11.01 6.37 0.69
C MET A 217 -9.81 5.81 -0.09
N THR A 218 -10.08 5.14 -1.19
CA THR A 218 -9.05 4.70 -2.15
C THR A 218 -8.16 5.86 -2.58
N GLY A 219 -6.85 5.64 -2.59
CA GLY A 219 -5.84 6.65 -2.88
C GLY A 219 -5.52 7.59 -1.73
N GLN A 220 -6.16 7.43 -0.57
CA GLN A 220 -5.95 8.29 0.59
C GLN A 220 -4.96 7.65 1.57
N THR A 221 -4.02 8.44 2.06
CA THR A 221 -3.10 8.02 3.13
C THR A 221 -3.60 8.56 4.47
N TRP A 222 -3.67 7.68 5.44
CA TRP A 222 -3.92 8.01 6.85
C TRP A 222 -2.68 7.73 7.67
N TYR A 223 -2.49 8.52 8.73
CA TYR A 223 -1.37 8.44 9.65
C TYR A 223 -1.89 8.14 11.04
N PHE A 224 -1.24 7.18 11.73
CA PHE A 224 -1.62 6.76 13.07
C PHE A 224 -0.41 6.78 13.99
N GLN A 225 -0.67 7.02 15.26
CA GLN A 225 0.31 7.00 16.33
C GLN A 225 -0.39 6.63 17.65
N ALA A 226 0.33 6.08 18.62
CA ALA A 226 -0.22 5.89 19.95
C ALA A 226 0.42 6.86 20.95
N TRP A 227 -0.41 7.48 21.75
CA TRP A 227 -0.03 8.20 22.95
C TRP A 227 -0.20 7.29 24.15
N HIS A 228 0.72 7.32 25.11
CA HIS A 228 0.62 6.55 26.34
C HIS A 228 1.19 7.31 27.56
N ARG A 229 0.71 6.96 28.75
CA ARG A 229 1.30 7.40 30.02
C ARG A 229 2.68 6.81 30.16
N ASP A 230 3.60 7.60 30.70
CA ASP A 230 4.97 7.19 30.96
C ASP A 230 5.45 7.79 32.28
N SER A 231 6.64 7.36 32.74
CA SER A 231 7.27 7.86 33.95
C SER A 231 8.79 7.82 33.78
N LEU A 232 9.34 8.86 33.21
CA LEU A 232 10.79 8.95 32.93
C LEU A 232 11.67 9.00 34.19
N ILE A 233 11.11 9.44 35.32
CA ILE A 233 11.74 9.47 36.64
C ILE A 233 10.75 8.91 37.64
N PRO A 234 11.15 8.05 38.61
CA PRO A 234 10.26 7.58 39.65
C PRO A 234 9.52 8.74 40.35
N GLY A 235 8.19 8.73 40.30
CA GLY A 235 7.31 9.76 40.89
C GLY A 235 7.00 10.93 39.95
N LEU A 236 7.60 11.08 38.78
CA LEU A 236 7.23 12.09 37.78
C LEU A 236 6.48 11.44 36.63
N THR A 237 5.15 11.50 36.69
CA THR A 237 4.29 11.04 35.61
C THR A 237 4.39 11.97 34.41
N THR A 238 4.67 11.43 33.27
CA THR A 238 4.68 12.12 31.96
C THR A 238 3.88 11.31 30.95
N SER A 239 4.12 11.53 29.69
CA SER A 239 3.58 10.74 28.58
C SER A 239 4.67 10.55 27.52
N ASN A 240 4.44 9.62 26.62
CA ASN A 240 5.29 9.39 25.47
C ASN A 240 4.42 9.02 24.26
N PHE A 241 5.04 8.92 23.10
CA PHE A 241 4.44 8.50 21.84
C PHE A 241 5.21 7.33 21.25
N THR A 242 4.54 6.46 20.53
CA THR A 242 5.19 5.48 19.65
C THR A 242 5.84 6.18 18.44
N ASP A 243 6.51 5.44 17.56
CA ASP A 243 6.71 5.85 16.18
C ASP A 243 5.37 6.08 15.48
N GLY A 244 5.39 6.44 14.20
CA GLY A 244 4.20 6.63 13.39
C GLY A 244 4.03 5.51 12.36
N VAL A 245 2.79 5.18 12.01
CA VAL A 245 2.47 4.31 10.88
C VAL A 245 1.58 5.04 9.88
N SER A 246 1.94 4.97 8.61
CA SER A 246 1.12 5.44 7.49
C SER A 246 0.45 4.27 6.79
N VAL A 247 -0.80 4.47 6.39
CA VAL A 247 -1.63 3.48 5.71
C VAL A 247 -2.24 4.12 4.47
N LEU A 248 -1.74 3.75 3.29
CA LEU A 248 -2.32 4.14 2.00
C LEU A 248 -3.35 3.09 1.59
N PHE A 249 -4.62 3.48 1.50
CA PHE A 249 -5.73 2.60 1.11
C PHE A 249 -5.90 2.55 -0.42
N PHE A 250 -6.27 1.36 -0.94
CA PHE A 250 -6.54 1.13 -2.36
C PHE A 250 -7.98 0.77 -2.63
#